data_43d688731eff133daaa367d9afece98a
#
_entry.id   43d688731eff133daaa367d9afece98a
#
_cell.length_a   1.000
_cell.length_b   1.000
_cell.length_c   1.000
_cell.angle_alpha   90.00
_cell.angle_beta   90.00
_cell.angle_gamma   90.00
#
_symmetry.space_group_name_H-M   'P 1'
#
loop_
_entity.id
_entity.type
_entity.pdbx_description
1 polymer ?
#
loop_
_entity_poly.entity_id
_entity_poly.type
_entity_poly.pdbx_seq_one_letter_code
_entity_poly.pdbx_strand_id
1 'polypeptide(L)'
;GGSASYQFYVDGTADRFAEPEAATSGFACFGTVSLSLEPAASRYAAACAESAANGAVVCLDPNIRPLYDSPAHREFLGTMLPHVTVLKMSDAEEEFMGDVSSVPVVIVTRGGSGISVRAPFGSLTVEAPSVEVADTIGAGDTVMAALMAEFERRGLDRDGILALGEDEWQGIMTFAATAAAITVMRVGADTPTRGEVEEGL
;
A
#
# COMPACT_ATOMS: atom_id res chain seq x y z
N GLY A 1 17.05 -6.93 -13.98
CA GLY A 1 16.31 -6.36 -12.88
C GLY A 1 17.27 -6.03 -11.74
N GLY A 2 17.53 -4.75 -11.50
CA GLY A 2 18.29 -4.28 -10.35
C GLY A 2 17.34 -3.97 -9.22
N SER A 3 17.53 -4.59 -8.07
CA SER A 3 16.86 -4.20 -6.84
C SER A 3 17.47 -2.90 -6.35
N ALA A 4 16.65 -1.91 -5.98
CA ALA A 4 17.15 -0.67 -5.41
C ALA A 4 17.82 -0.93 -4.06
N SER A 5 18.97 -0.30 -3.82
CA SER A 5 19.67 -0.33 -2.53
C SER A 5 19.42 0.98 -1.81
N TYR A 6 18.98 0.89 -0.55
CA TYR A 6 18.66 2.06 0.26
C TYR A 6 19.62 2.19 1.43
N GLN A 7 20.04 3.42 1.70
CA GLN A 7 20.75 3.79 2.92
C GLN A 7 19.88 4.79 3.68
N PHE A 8 19.49 4.44 4.91
CA PHE A 8 18.66 5.29 5.75
C PHE A 8 19.49 6.05 6.76
N TYR A 9 19.36 7.36 6.78
CA TYR A 9 19.97 8.24 7.76
C TYR A 9 18.93 8.55 8.83
N VAL A 10 18.87 7.70 9.86
CA VAL A 10 17.82 7.77 10.90
C VAL A 10 18.30 8.34 12.23
N ASP A 11 19.62 8.41 12.44
CA ASP A 11 20.19 8.93 13.67
C ASP A 11 20.11 10.47 13.70
N GLY A 12 19.49 10.99 14.77
CA GLY A 12 19.33 12.43 14.96
C GLY A 12 18.27 13.08 14.04
N THR A 13 17.45 12.29 13.34
CA THR A 13 16.37 12.81 12.51
C THR A 13 15.05 12.96 13.28
N ALA A 14 14.13 13.74 12.75
CA ALA A 14 12.82 14.00 13.36
C ALA A 14 11.87 12.79 13.26
N ASP A 15 12.11 11.86 12.33
CA ASP A 15 11.19 10.76 12.02
C ASP A 15 10.77 9.95 13.23
N ARG A 16 11.74 9.59 14.09
CA ARG A 16 11.46 8.82 15.30
C ARG A 16 10.69 9.56 16.39
N PHE A 17 10.53 10.89 16.24
CA PHE A 17 9.83 11.74 17.20
C PHE A 17 8.49 12.23 16.64
N ALA A 18 8.06 11.72 15.49
CA ALA A 18 6.79 12.08 14.89
C ALA A 18 5.63 11.79 15.88
N GLU A 19 4.65 12.67 15.87
CA GLU A 19 3.41 12.58 16.64
C GLU A 19 2.23 12.61 15.64
N PRO A 20 1.91 11.47 15.01
CA PRO A 20 0.83 11.43 14.05
C PRO A 20 -0.52 11.63 14.74
N GLU A 21 -1.38 12.41 14.10
CA GLU A 21 -2.78 12.51 14.50
C GLU A 21 -3.59 11.39 13.80
N ALA A 22 -4.58 10.85 14.51
CA ALA A 22 -5.49 9.90 13.92
C ALA A 22 -6.43 10.58 12.92
N ALA A 23 -6.70 9.92 11.81
CA ALA A 23 -7.72 10.38 10.87
C ALA A 23 -9.11 10.26 11.51
N THR A 24 -9.95 11.28 11.30
CA THR A 24 -11.33 11.30 11.80
C THR A 24 -12.34 10.85 10.75
N SER A 25 -11.92 10.72 9.49
CA SER A 25 -12.70 10.24 8.34
C SER A 25 -11.77 10.07 7.13
N GLY A 26 -12.30 9.57 6.01
CA GLY A 26 -11.54 9.40 4.77
C GLY A 26 -10.53 8.28 4.85
N PHE A 27 -9.29 8.54 4.43
CA PHE A 27 -8.24 7.53 4.30
C PHE A 27 -7.04 7.87 5.18
N ALA A 28 -6.46 6.84 5.80
CA ALA A 28 -5.19 6.91 6.51
C ALA A 28 -4.24 5.83 5.98
N CYS A 29 -3.09 6.22 5.46
CA CYS A 29 -2.10 5.28 4.93
C CYS A 29 -0.87 5.24 5.84
N PHE A 30 -0.51 4.05 6.28
CA PHE A 30 0.63 3.77 7.15
C PHE A 30 1.62 2.87 6.43
N GLY A 31 2.91 3.03 6.74
CA GLY A 31 3.92 2.16 6.17
C GLY A 31 5.35 2.65 6.34
N THR A 32 6.27 1.89 5.77
CA THR A 32 7.69 2.20 5.62
C THR A 32 8.48 2.31 6.92
N VAL A 33 9.66 2.95 6.85
CA VAL A 33 10.62 3.10 7.94
C VAL A 33 10.03 3.73 9.20
N SER A 34 9.00 4.58 9.09
CA SER A 34 8.34 5.21 10.23
C SER A 34 7.78 4.20 11.23
N LEU A 35 7.36 3.02 10.75
CA LEU A 35 6.87 1.92 11.59
C LEU A 35 7.97 1.10 12.26
N SER A 36 9.25 1.42 12.02
CA SER A 36 10.40 0.73 12.63
C SER A 36 11.16 1.58 13.65
N LEU A 37 10.83 2.87 13.77
CA LEU A 37 11.58 3.83 14.56
C LEU A 37 10.81 4.22 15.83
N GLU A 38 11.20 3.65 16.97
CA GLU A 38 10.65 4.05 18.27
C GLU A 38 11.18 5.42 18.73
N PRO A 39 10.34 6.24 19.41
CA PRO A 39 8.95 5.96 19.87
C PRO A 39 7.86 6.26 18.84
N ALA A 40 8.18 6.75 17.65
CA ALA A 40 7.18 7.08 16.62
C ALA A 40 6.41 5.84 16.15
N ALA A 41 7.04 4.67 16.02
CA ALA A 41 6.39 3.44 15.58
C ALA A 41 5.17 3.10 16.46
N SER A 42 5.32 3.11 17.77
CA SER A 42 4.22 2.90 18.72
C SER A 42 3.12 3.97 18.59
N ARG A 43 3.48 5.22 18.32
CA ARG A 43 2.52 6.31 18.11
C ARG A 43 1.74 6.13 16.81
N TYR A 44 2.40 5.70 15.73
CA TYR A 44 1.74 5.37 14.46
C TYR A 44 0.80 4.18 14.61
N ALA A 45 1.16 3.15 15.37
CA ALA A 45 0.26 2.03 15.64
C ALA A 45 -0.98 2.48 16.44
N ALA A 46 -0.83 3.37 17.41
CA ALA A 46 -1.95 3.96 18.14
C ALA A 46 -2.85 4.81 17.22
N ALA A 47 -2.25 5.68 16.38
CA ALA A 47 -3.00 6.47 15.41
C ALA A 47 -3.73 5.61 14.37
N CYS A 48 -3.15 4.48 13.97
CA CYS A 48 -3.78 3.49 13.09
C CYS A 48 -5.07 2.92 13.74
N ALA A 49 -4.97 2.45 14.97
CA ALA A 49 -6.11 1.89 15.71
C ALA A 49 -7.21 2.94 15.94
N GLU A 50 -6.83 4.16 16.29
CA GLU A 50 -7.78 5.26 16.49
C GLU A 50 -8.43 5.70 15.18
N SER A 51 -7.68 5.78 14.08
CA SER A 51 -8.24 6.08 12.74
C SER A 51 -9.31 5.07 12.33
N ALA A 52 -9.04 3.78 12.55
CA ALA A 52 -10.02 2.73 12.29
C ALA A 52 -11.27 2.86 13.17
N ALA A 53 -11.09 3.17 14.46
CA ALA A 53 -12.20 3.40 15.40
C ALA A 53 -13.05 4.62 15.03
N ASN A 54 -12.44 5.64 14.41
CA ASN A 54 -13.13 6.82 13.90
C ASN A 54 -13.86 6.57 12.56
N GLY A 55 -13.71 5.37 11.97
CA GLY A 55 -14.35 5.01 10.71
C GLY A 55 -13.55 5.37 9.45
N ALA A 56 -12.30 5.80 9.58
CA ALA A 56 -11.43 6.00 8.42
C ALA A 56 -11.06 4.66 7.77
N VAL A 57 -10.86 4.67 6.46
CA VAL A 57 -10.29 3.55 5.72
C VAL A 57 -8.78 3.50 5.98
N VAL A 58 -8.34 2.50 6.73
CA VAL A 58 -6.93 2.32 7.05
C VAL A 58 -6.27 1.47 5.97
N CYS A 59 -5.25 2.03 5.33
CA CYS A 59 -4.38 1.36 4.39
C CYS A 59 -3.00 1.11 5.02
N LEU A 60 -2.42 -0.06 4.79
CA LEU A 60 -1.07 -0.41 5.24
C LEU A 60 -0.24 -0.87 4.04
N ASP A 61 0.94 -0.26 3.90
CA ASP A 61 2.00 -0.68 2.97
C ASP A 61 3.28 -0.91 3.79
N PRO A 62 3.57 -2.14 4.21
CA PRO A 62 4.71 -2.44 5.08
C PRO A 62 6.03 -1.96 4.50
N ASN A 63 6.20 -2.10 3.20
CA ASN A 63 7.35 -1.66 2.41
C ASN A 63 8.67 -2.07 3.07
N ILE A 64 8.80 -3.38 3.38
CA ILE A 64 9.89 -3.95 4.16
C ILE A 64 11.24 -3.71 3.49
N ARG A 65 12.22 -3.36 4.31
CA ARG A 65 13.60 -3.14 3.89
C ARG A 65 14.55 -3.89 4.82
N PRO A 66 15.77 -4.26 4.35
CA PRO A 66 16.74 -5.00 5.16
C PRO A 66 17.05 -4.37 6.52
N LEU A 67 16.91 -3.05 6.66
CA LEU A 67 17.14 -2.33 7.91
C LEU A 67 16.22 -2.79 9.05
N TYR A 68 14.97 -3.17 8.72
CA TYR A 68 13.95 -3.54 9.70
C TYR A 68 13.24 -4.86 9.39
N ASP A 69 13.83 -5.69 8.51
CA ASP A 69 13.42 -7.06 8.27
C ASP A 69 13.79 -7.93 9.48
N SER A 70 12.88 -8.07 10.42
CA SER A 70 13.10 -8.82 11.65
C SER A 70 11.80 -9.45 12.18
N PRO A 71 11.89 -10.57 12.93
CA PRO A 71 10.71 -11.17 13.56
C PRO A 71 9.97 -10.20 14.49
N ALA A 72 10.70 -9.33 15.20
CA ALA A 72 10.10 -8.32 16.10
C ALA A 72 9.30 -7.29 15.31
N HIS A 73 9.80 -6.84 14.15
CA HIS A 73 9.05 -5.91 13.30
C HIS A 73 7.82 -6.58 12.68
N ARG A 74 7.91 -7.84 12.28
CA ARG A 74 6.75 -8.61 11.82
C ARG A 74 5.69 -8.73 12.91
N GLU A 75 6.08 -9.05 14.14
CA GLU A 75 5.16 -9.12 15.28
C GLU A 75 4.49 -7.76 15.54
N PHE A 76 5.26 -6.69 15.51
CA PHE A 76 4.74 -5.33 15.63
C PHE A 76 3.69 -5.00 14.54
N LEU A 77 4.00 -5.25 13.26
CA LEU A 77 3.04 -5.06 12.16
C LEU A 77 1.78 -5.93 12.35
N GLY A 78 1.94 -7.14 12.86
CA GLY A 78 0.85 -8.04 13.19
C GLY A 78 -0.17 -7.41 14.16
N THR A 79 0.28 -6.56 15.09
CA THR A 79 -0.62 -5.84 16.01
C THR A 79 -1.48 -4.80 15.31
N MET A 80 -1.07 -4.31 14.14
CA MET A 80 -1.82 -3.31 13.36
C MET A 80 -2.89 -3.96 12.45
N LEU A 81 -2.68 -5.20 12.00
CA LEU A 81 -3.56 -5.86 11.01
C LEU A 81 -5.04 -5.87 11.36
N PRO A 82 -5.48 -6.03 12.63
CA PRO A 82 -6.90 -5.97 12.99
C PRO A 82 -7.58 -4.62 12.69
N HIS A 83 -6.80 -3.56 12.52
CA HIS A 83 -7.27 -2.20 12.24
C HIS A 83 -7.21 -1.83 10.76
N VAL A 84 -6.55 -2.68 9.94
CA VAL A 84 -6.29 -2.42 8.51
C VAL A 84 -7.47 -2.87 7.67
N THR A 85 -7.92 -2.00 6.78
CA THR A 85 -8.94 -2.32 5.77
C THR A 85 -8.27 -2.85 4.49
N VAL A 86 -7.21 -2.20 4.04
CA VAL A 86 -6.48 -2.55 2.81
C VAL A 86 -5.00 -2.72 3.14
N LEU A 87 -4.49 -3.93 2.95
CA LEU A 87 -3.07 -4.24 3.01
C LEU A 87 -2.54 -4.38 1.59
N LYS A 88 -1.53 -3.58 1.23
CA LYS A 88 -0.78 -3.77 -0.01
C LYS A 88 0.63 -4.24 0.33
N MET A 89 1.11 -5.23 -0.37
CA MET A 89 2.46 -5.75 -0.23
C MET A 89 2.98 -6.26 -1.57
N SER A 90 4.29 -6.46 -1.68
CA SER A 90 4.91 -7.19 -2.78
C SER A 90 4.85 -8.70 -2.52
N ASP A 91 5.11 -9.51 -3.55
CA ASP A 91 5.24 -10.96 -3.42
C ASP A 91 6.35 -11.37 -2.43
N ALA A 92 7.45 -10.62 -2.39
CA ALA A 92 8.52 -10.86 -1.41
C ALA A 92 8.07 -10.59 0.04
N GLU A 93 7.15 -9.67 0.25
CA GLU A 93 6.61 -9.33 1.57
C GLU A 93 5.51 -10.30 2.03
N GLU A 94 4.88 -11.07 1.14
CA GLU A 94 3.91 -12.10 1.52
C GLU A 94 4.53 -13.12 2.50
N GLU A 95 5.76 -13.58 2.22
CA GLU A 95 6.45 -14.53 3.10
C GLU A 95 6.80 -13.89 4.44
N PHE A 96 7.25 -12.63 4.43
CA PHE A 96 7.58 -11.89 5.65
C PHE A 96 6.34 -11.68 6.52
N MET A 97 5.25 -11.21 5.96
CA MET A 97 4.03 -10.90 6.71
C MET A 97 3.33 -12.13 7.29
N GLY A 98 3.39 -13.27 6.59
CA GLY A 98 2.76 -14.52 7.03
C GLY A 98 1.23 -14.45 7.01
N ASP A 99 0.57 -14.79 8.12
CA ASP A 99 -0.90 -14.81 8.18
C ASP A 99 -1.49 -13.40 8.22
N VAL A 100 -2.14 -13.02 7.13
CA VAL A 100 -2.87 -11.76 6.95
C VAL A 100 -4.37 -12.00 6.73
N SER A 101 -4.91 -13.13 7.18
CA SER A 101 -6.32 -13.52 6.98
C SER A 101 -7.31 -12.58 7.68
N SER A 102 -6.88 -11.87 8.72
CA SER A 102 -7.68 -10.86 9.43
C SER A 102 -7.93 -9.60 8.61
N VAL A 103 -7.12 -9.33 7.56
CA VAL A 103 -7.29 -8.15 6.73
C VAL A 103 -8.30 -8.43 5.62
N PRO A 104 -9.37 -7.65 5.50
CA PRO A 104 -10.44 -7.94 4.54
C PRO A 104 -10.04 -7.74 3.08
N VAL A 105 -9.14 -6.80 2.78
CA VAL A 105 -8.65 -6.54 1.42
C VAL A 105 -7.13 -6.64 1.39
N VAL A 106 -6.61 -7.57 0.61
CA VAL A 106 -5.16 -7.77 0.44
C VAL A 106 -4.80 -7.64 -1.03
N ILE A 107 -3.88 -6.73 -1.31
CA ILE A 107 -3.34 -6.45 -2.63
C ILE A 107 -1.89 -6.94 -2.67
N VAL A 108 -1.55 -7.71 -3.70
CA VAL A 108 -0.16 -8.18 -3.89
C VAL A 108 0.34 -7.77 -5.26
N THR A 109 1.44 -7.01 -5.28
CA THR A 109 2.13 -6.60 -6.50
C THR A 109 3.22 -7.60 -6.86
N ARG A 110 3.28 -8.03 -8.13
CA ARG A 110 4.23 -9.03 -8.66
C ARG A 110 5.04 -8.51 -9.84
N GLY A 111 5.38 -7.22 -9.80
CA GLY A 111 6.11 -6.56 -10.88
C GLY A 111 5.46 -6.80 -12.23
N GLY A 112 6.22 -7.26 -13.21
CA GLY A 112 5.71 -7.55 -14.56
C GLY A 112 4.66 -8.66 -14.65
N SER A 113 4.45 -9.43 -13.57
CA SER A 113 3.39 -10.45 -13.51
C SER A 113 2.03 -9.87 -13.06
N GLY A 114 1.96 -8.58 -12.77
CA GLY A 114 0.70 -7.89 -12.48
C GLY A 114 0.41 -7.71 -11.00
N ILE A 115 -0.87 -7.52 -10.70
CA ILE A 115 -1.37 -7.21 -9.36
C ILE A 115 -2.56 -8.10 -9.06
N SER A 116 -2.57 -8.75 -7.89
CA SER A 116 -3.73 -9.50 -7.41
C SER A 116 -4.42 -8.81 -6.25
N VAL A 117 -5.74 -9.02 -6.14
CA VAL A 117 -6.56 -8.62 -5.00
C VAL A 117 -7.29 -9.83 -4.44
N ARG A 118 -7.35 -9.92 -3.12
CA ARG A 118 -8.26 -10.77 -2.35
C ARG A 118 -9.16 -9.87 -1.51
N ALA A 119 -10.45 -10.00 -1.68
CA ALA A 119 -11.48 -9.22 -0.98
C ALA A 119 -12.73 -10.09 -0.72
N PRO A 120 -13.78 -9.60 -0.08
CA PRO A 120 -14.97 -10.41 0.22
C PRO A 120 -15.65 -11.07 -0.99
N PHE A 121 -15.55 -10.50 -2.19
CA PHE A 121 -16.07 -11.12 -3.42
C PHE A 121 -15.29 -12.38 -3.83
N GLY A 122 -14.05 -12.53 -3.39
CA GLY A 122 -13.12 -13.57 -3.81
C GLY A 122 -11.74 -13.00 -4.12
N SER A 123 -11.15 -13.44 -5.25
CA SER A 123 -9.84 -12.94 -5.70
C SER A 123 -9.78 -12.85 -7.22
N LEU A 124 -9.04 -11.87 -7.70
CA LEU A 124 -8.71 -11.72 -9.11
C LEU A 124 -7.26 -11.25 -9.28
N THR A 125 -6.74 -11.42 -10.48
CA THR A 125 -5.42 -10.91 -10.87
C THR A 125 -5.54 -10.14 -12.18
N VAL A 126 -4.93 -8.97 -12.23
CA VAL A 126 -4.81 -8.14 -13.43
C VAL A 126 -3.37 -8.19 -13.90
N GLU A 127 -3.16 -8.47 -15.17
CA GLU A 127 -1.83 -8.46 -15.80
C GLU A 127 -1.26 -7.04 -15.83
N ALA A 128 0.06 -6.92 -15.65
CA ALA A 128 0.73 -5.65 -15.85
C ALA A 128 0.81 -5.31 -17.35
N PRO A 129 0.56 -4.05 -17.74
CA PRO A 129 0.87 -3.62 -19.09
C PRO A 129 2.35 -3.88 -19.43
N SER A 130 2.60 -4.36 -20.66
CA SER A 130 3.97 -4.60 -21.14
C SER A 130 4.61 -3.29 -21.57
N VAL A 131 5.59 -2.82 -20.80
CA VAL A 131 6.25 -1.53 -21.01
C VAL A 131 7.78 -1.67 -20.91
N GLU A 132 8.51 -0.70 -21.48
CA GLU A 132 9.94 -0.56 -21.27
C GLU A 132 10.20 0.09 -19.90
N VAL A 133 10.85 -0.64 -19.00
CA VAL A 133 11.10 -0.20 -17.63
C VAL A 133 12.36 0.67 -17.59
N ALA A 134 12.22 1.94 -17.21
CA ALA A 134 13.32 2.86 -16.95
C ALA A 134 13.77 2.79 -15.48
N ASP A 135 12.81 2.78 -14.53
CA ASP A 135 13.06 2.72 -13.08
C ASP A 135 11.88 2.02 -12.39
N THR A 136 12.13 1.35 -11.27
CA THR A 136 11.06 0.71 -10.48
C THR A 136 10.70 1.47 -9.21
N ILE A 137 11.39 2.60 -8.95
CA ILE A 137 11.14 3.42 -7.75
C ILE A 137 9.73 4.02 -7.81
N GLY A 138 8.99 3.91 -6.71
CA GLY A 138 7.65 4.48 -6.56
C GLY A 138 6.51 3.67 -7.19
N ALA A 139 6.79 2.56 -7.89
CA ALA A 139 5.73 1.75 -8.49
C ALA A 139 4.72 1.22 -7.46
N GLY A 140 5.20 0.71 -6.32
CA GLY A 140 4.36 0.25 -5.22
C GLY A 140 3.54 1.37 -4.59
N ASP A 141 4.17 2.52 -4.37
CA ASP A 141 3.50 3.71 -3.83
C ASP A 141 2.42 4.22 -4.79
N THR A 142 2.70 4.18 -6.12
CA THR A 142 1.72 4.52 -7.15
C THR A 142 0.51 3.59 -7.13
N VAL A 143 0.70 2.27 -6.93
CA VAL A 143 -0.43 1.34 -6.78
C VAL A 143 -1.30 1.74 -5.60
N MET A 144 -0.73 1.96 -4.41
CA MET A 144 -1.50 2.36 -3.23
C MET A 144 -2.23 3.69 -3.46
N ALA A 145 -1.54 4.69 -4.02
CA ALA A 145 -2.13 5.99 -4.32
C ALA A 145 -3.29 5.88 -5.34
N ALA A 146 -3.14 5.07 -6.38
CA ALA A 146 -4.17 4.84 -7.39
C ALA A 146 -5.42 4.16 -6.80
N LEU A 147 -5.24 3.17 -5.91
CA LEU A 147 -6.34 2.53 -5.20
C LEU A 147 -7.11 3.55 -4.35
N MET A 148 -6.40 4.32 -3.52
CA MET A 148 -7.03 5.35 -2.66
C MET A 148 -7.75 6.42 -3.50
N ALA A 149 -7.15 6.87 -4.60
CA ALA A 149 -7.75 7.85 -5.51
C ALA A 149 -9.04 7.30 -6.19
N GLU A 150 -9.08 6.01 -6.54
CA GLU A 150 -10.28 5.38 -7.07
C GLU A 150 -11.37 5.21 -6.02
N PHE A 151 -11.02 4.84 -4.79
CA PHE A 151 -11.97 4.75 -3.69
C PHE A 151 -12.58 6.12 -3.38
N GLU A 152 -11.75 7.16 -3.26
CA GLU A 152 -12.20 8.52 -2.99
C GLU A 152 -13.11 9.04 -4.11
N ARG A 153 -12.70 8.88 -5.37
CA ARG A 153 -13.50 9.30 -6.54
C ARG A 153 -14.89 8.68 -6.58
N ARG A 154 -14.99 7.43 -6.12
CA ARG A 154 -16.26 6.68 -6.07
C ARG A 154 -17.04 6.97 -4.79
N GLY A 155 -16.49 7.77 -3.87
CA GLY A 155 -17.11 8.07 -2.58
C GLY A 155 -17.23 6.86 -1.66
N LEU A 156 -16.29 5.91 -1.77
CA LEU A 156 -16.31 4.68 -1.00
C LEU A 156 -15.72 4.90 0.39
N ASP A 157 -16.47 4.52 1.38
CA ASP A 157 -16.00 4.26 2.73
C ASP A 157 -15.58 2.79 2.89
N ARG A 158 -15.29 2.38 4.12
CA ARG A 158 -14.90 1.00 4.41
C ARG A 158 -15.95 -0.01 3.93
N ASP A 159 -17.21 0.22 4.23
CA ASP A 159 -18.28 -0.73 3.89
C ASP A 159 -18.52 -0.75 2.38
N GLY A 160 -18.42 0.39 1.71
CA GLY A 160 -18.46 0.48 0.25
C GLY A 160 -17.34 -0.30 -0.43
N ILE A 161 -16.10 -0.23 0.09
CA ILE A 161 -14.97 -1.01 -0.44
C ILE A 161 -15.20 -2.52 -0.25
N LEU A 162 -15.72 -2.93 0.90
CA LEU A 162 -15.99 -4.34 1.19
C LEU A 162 -17.17 -4.91 0.39
N ALA A 163 -18.05 -4.05 -0.11
CA ALA A 163 -19.20 -4.42 -0.93
C ALA A 163 -18.90 -4.48 -2.44
N LEU A 164 -17.70 -4.05 -2.88
CA LEU A 164 -17.35 -4.08 -4.31
C LEU A 164 -17.37 -5.49 -4.87
N GLY A 165 -17.98 -5.62 -6.06
CA GLY A 165 -17.99 -6.84 -6.84
C GLY A 165 -16.75 -7.01 -7.71
N GLU A 166 -16.65 -8.17 -8.37
CA GLU A 166 -15.51 -8.54 -9.22
C GLU A 166 -15.25 -7.52 -10.34
N ASP A 167 -16.28 -7.10 -11.08
CA ASP A 167 -16.15 -6.16 -12.20
C ASP A 167 -15.62 -4.78 -11.74
N GLU A 168 -16.06 -4.33 -10.56
CA GLU A 168 -15.60 -3.06 -9.99
C GLU A 168 -14.14 -3.15 -9.55
N TRP A 169 -13.76 -4.26 -8.90
CA TRP A 169 -12.37 -4.52 -8.57
C TRP A 169 -11.51 -4.67 -9.82
N GLN A 170 -12.00 -5.33 -10.88
CA GLN A 170 -11.26 -5.43 -12.14
C GLN A 170 -10.92 -4.04 -12.68
N GLY A 171 -11.87 -3.10 -12.70
CA GLY A 171 -11.64 -1.73 -13.16
C GLY A 171 -10.63 -0.96 -12.28
N ILE A 172 -10.77 -1.06 -10.95
CA ILE A 172 -9.86 -0.40 -10.01
C ILE A 172 -8.43 -0.94 -10.14
N MET A 173 -8.28 -2.27 -10.24
CA MET A 173 -6.99 -2.92 -10.35
C MET A 173 -6.32 -2.64 -11.69
N THR A 174 -7.08 -2.56 -12.78
CA THR A 174 -6.58 -2.18 -14.10
C THR A 174 -6.05 -0.73 -14.08
N PHE A 175 -6.80 0.19 -13.48
CA PHE A 175 -6.34 1.58 -13.29
C PHE A 175 -5.03 1.64 -12.49
N ALA A 176 -4.93 0.91 -11.38
CA ALA A 176 -3.73 0.87 -10.55
C ALA A 176 -2.53 0.24 -11.28
N ALA A 177 -2.74 -0.84 -12.06
CA ALA A 177 -1.70 -1.48 -12.86
C ALA A 177 -1.18 -0.54 -13.96
N THR A 178 -2.08 0.17 -14.64
CA THR A 178 -1.71 1.15 -15.68
C THR A 178 -0.94 2.32 -15.08
N ALA A 179 -1.37 2.86 -13.95
CA ALA A 179 -0.65 3.92 -13.24
C ALA A 179 0.79 3.50 -12.88
N ALA A 180 0.94 2.29 -12.31
CA ALA A 180 2.25 1.75 -11.98
C ALA A 180 3.12 1.52 -13.23
N ALA A 181 2.54 1.04 -14.33
CA ALA A 181 3.24 0.87 -15.60
C ALA A 181 3.77 2.20 -16.14
N ILE A 182 3.00 3.27 -16.08
CA ILE A 182 3.46 4.61 -16.48
C ILE A 182 4.59 5.10 -15.57
N THR A 183 4.47 4.89 -14.26
CA THR A 183 5.54 5.26 -13.31
C THR A 183 6.86 4.59 -13.65
N VAL A 184 6.87 3.29 -13.92
CA VAL A 184 8.12 2.57 -14.21
C VAL A 184 8.75 2.90 -15.56
N MET A 185 8.03 3.55 -16.46
CA MET A 185 8.57 4.08 -17.72
C MET A 185 9.37 5.38 -17.54
N ARG A 186 9.31 5.98 -16.36
CA ARG A 186 9.93 7.25 -16.01
C ARG A 186 11.10 7.04 -15.04
N VAL A 187 12.05 7.95 -15.04
CA VAL A 187 13.18 7.90 -14.10
C VAL A 187 12.75 8.54 -12.78
N GLY A 188 12.97 7.85 -11.66
CA GLY A 188 12.56 8.27 -10.32
C GLY A 188 11.07 8.05 -10.05
N ALA A 189 10.58 8.57 -8.93
CA ALA A 189 9.18 8.44 -8.51
C ALA A 189 8.28 9.50 -9.20
N ASP A 190 8.28 9.53 -10.54
CA ASP A 190 7.45 10.44 -11.34
C ASP A 190 6.11 9.78 -11.66
N THR A 191 5.12 10.05 -10.80
CA THR A 191 3.79 9.45 -10.87
C THR A 191 2.91 10.09 -11.94
N PRO A 192 2.04 9.31 -12.62
CA PRO A 192 1.14 9.86 -13.61
C PRO A 192 -0.02 10.65 -13.00
N THR A 193 -0.53 11.58 -13.76
CA THR A 193 -1.84 12.16 -13.52
C THR A 193 -2.95 11.18 -13.88
N ARG A 194 -4.15 11.40 -13.36
CA ARG A 194 -5.33 10.59 -13.74
C ARG A 194 -5.57 10.59 -15.25
N GLY A 195 -5.45 11.76 -15.92
CA GLY A 195 -5.64 11.85 -17.37
C GLY A 195 -4.70 10.96 -18.16
N GLU A 196 -3.42 10.91 -17.77
CA GLU A 196 -2.44 10.03 -18.41
C GLU A 196 -2.77 8.54 -18.21
N VAL A 197 -3.31 8.17 -17.04
CA VAL A 197 -3.74 6.78 -16.81
C VAL A 197 -4.97 6.45 -17.66
N GLU A 198 -5.95 7.34 -17.74
CA GLU A 198 -7.18 7.15 -18.53
C GLU A 198 -6.90 7.09 -20.05
N GLU A 199 -5.87 7.79 -20.52
CA GLU A 199 -5.40 7.68 -21.92
C GLU A 199 -4.65 6.37 -22.21
N GLY A 200 -4.12 5.72 -21.17
CA GLY A 200 -3.38 4.44 -21.25
C GLY A 200 -4.26 3.20 -21.09
N LEU A 201 -5.54 3.37 -20.75
CA LEU A 201 -6.54 2.29 -20.62
C LEU A 201 -7.20 2.00 -21.97
#